data_3fdc76a3b354e31b35e7d1ceef70b317
#
_entry.id   3fdc76a3b354e31b35e7d1ceef70b317
#
_cell.length_a   1.000
_cell.length_b   1.000
_cell.length_c   1.000
_cell.angle_alpha   90.00
_cell.angle_beta   90.00
_cell.angle_gamma   90.00
#
_symmetry.space_group_name_H-M   'P 1'
#
loop_
_entity.id
_entity.type
_entity.pdbx_description
1 polymer ?
#
loop_
_entity_poly.entity_id
_entity_poly.type
_entity_poly.pdbx_seq_one_letter_code
_entity_poly.pdbx_strand_id
1 'polypeptide(L)'
;MSKLPHLTIRRAGPPDAAAVRSLTRDAYAQWIPVIGREPLPMKADYEKAVREHEIDLLYSDDKLVALIEVFLTADHLFIENIAVSPEHQGKGLGHQLLKHAETKARNAGLGELRLLTNQAFATNVRLYQSVGFRIDRTEPHFGGGTTVHMSKQIAGGES
;
A
#
# COMPACT_ATOMS: atom_id res chain seq x y z
N MET A 1 -19.53 -12.05 -24.64
CA MET A 1 -19.32 -12.23 -23.26
C MET A 1 -17.95 -11.73 -22.86
N SER A 2 -17.88 -10.82 -21.96
CA SER A 2 -16.57 -10.30 -21.57
C SER A 2 -15.94 -11.22 -20.53
N LYS A 3 -14.64 -11.42 -20.62
CA LYS A 3 -13.92 -12.17 -19.64
C LYS A 3 -13.51 -11.28 -18.52
N LEU A 4 -13.53 -11.79 -17.32
CA LEU A 4 -12.96 -11.07 -16.19
C LEU A 4 -11.43 -11.06 -16.35
N PRO A 5 -10.77 -9.98 -15.99
CA PRO A 5 -9.31 -9.92 -16.08
C PRO A 5 -8.70 -10.98 -15.16
N HIS A 6 -7.57 -11.49 -15.60
CA HIS A 6 -6.81 -12.44 -14.79
C HIS A 6 -5.82 -11.65 -13.93
N LEU A 7 -5.98 -11.73 -12.62
CA LEU A 7 -5.12 -11.02 -11.69
C LEU A 7 -4.00 -11.93 -11.21
N THR A 8 -2.77 -11.45 -11.28
CA THR A 8 -1.62 -12.16 -10.77
C THR A 8 -0.75 -11.24 -9.94
N ILE A 9 -0.06 -11.80 -8.96
CA ILE A 9 0.84 -11.06 -8.10
C ILE A 9 2.24 -11.67 -8.20
N ARG A 10 3.27 -10.84 -8.35
CA ARG A 10 4.65 -11.31 -8.28
C ARG A 10 5.51 -10.32 -7.51
N ARG A 11 6.62 -10.81 -6.97
CA ARG A 11 7.58 -9.95 -6.28
C ARG A 11 8.36 -9.11 -7.28
N ALA A 12 8.52 -7.82 -6.99
CA ALA A 12 9.36 -6.92 -7.75
C ALA A 12 10.84 -7.17 -7.43
N GLY A 13 11.66 -7.02 -8.42
CA GLY A 13 13.12 -7.02 -8.24
C GLY A 13 13.72 -5.74 -8.79
N PRO A 14 15.06 -5.59 -8.77
CA PRO A 14 15.72 -4.36 -9.23
C PRO A 14 15.29 -3.87 -10.61
N PRO A 15 15.04 -4.74 -11.60
CA PRO A 15 14.59 -4.26 -12.91
C PRO A 15 13.23 -3.56 -12.89
N ASP A 16 12.45 -3.74 -11.81
CA ASP A 16 11.10 -3.18 -11.73
C ASP A 16 11.06 -1.81 -11.06
N ALA A 17 12.19 -1.30 -10.57
CA ALA A 17 12.21 -0.05 -9.78
C ALA A 17 11.58 1.12 -10.52
N ALA A 18 11.85 1.28 -11.81
CA ALA A 18 11.29 2.38 -12.59
C ALA A 18 9.77 2.26 -12.72
N ALA A 19 9.26 1.04 -12.91
CA ALA A 19 7.82 0.82 -13.04
C ALA A 19 7.12 1.04 -11.68
N VAL A 20 7.75 0.64 -10.58
CA VAL A 20 7.22 0.89 -9.23
C VAL A 20 7.12 2.39 -9.00
N ARG A 21 8.16 3.13 -9.32
CA ARG A 21 8.17 4.58 -9.16
C ARG A 21 7.09 5.24 -10.01
N SER A 22 6.98 4.86 -11.27
CA SER A 22 6.03 5.45 -12.19
C SER A 22 4.59 5.22 -11.73
N LEU A 23 4.26 4.00 -11.35
CA LEU A 23 2.93 3.69 -10.87
C LEU A 23 2.61 4.46 -9.58
N THR A 24 3.56 4.52 -8.66
CA THR A 24 3.36 5.24 -7.40
C THR A 24 3.13 6.72 -7.65
N ARG A 25 3.94 7.34 -8.51
CA ARG A 25 3.77 8.75 -8.84
C ARG A 25 2.40 9.01 -9.46
N ASP A 26 1.96 8.16 -10.36
CA ASP A 26 0.65 8.31 -11.00
C ASP A 26 -0.48 8.18 -9.97
N ALA A 27 -0.36 7.22 -9.05
CA ALA A 27 -1.39 6.97 -8.06
C ALA A 27 -1.53 8.11 -7.05
N TYR A 28 -0.42 8.75 -6.68
CA TYR A 28 -0.42 9.79 -5.67
C TYR A 28 -0.55 11.21 -6.21
N ALA A 29 -0.46 11.40 -7.55
CA ALA A 29 -0.53 12.74 -8.14
C ALA A 29 -1.80 13.49 -7.78
N GLN A 30 -2.91 12.77 -7.59
CA GLN A 30 -4.19 13.38 -7.22
C GLN A 30 -4.12 14.14 -5.89
N TRP A 31 -3.17 13.80 -5.03
CA TRP A 31 -3.09 14.41 -3.72
C TRP A 31 -2.23 15.68 -3.69
N ILE A 32 -1.49 15.96 -4.77
CA ILE A 32 -0.64 17.16 -4.82
C ILE A 32 -1.46 18.42 -4.56
N PRO A 33 -2.59 18.67 -5.27
CA PRO A 33 -3.35 19.89 -5.00
C PRO A 33 -4.01 19.89 -3.63
N VAL A 34 -4.21 18.72 -3.02
CA VAL A 34 -4.87 18.63 -1.72
C VAL A 34 -3.93 19.04 -0.60
N ILE A 35 -2.67 18.61 -0.66
CA ILE A 35 -1.71 18.92 0.42
C ILE A 35 -0.69 19.98 0.04
N GLY A 36 -0.70 20.44 -1.22
CA GLY A 36 0.17 21.53 -1.67
C GLY A 36 1.62 21.12 -1.93
N ARG A 37 1.91 19.83 -1.99
CA ARG A 37 3.26 19.32 -2.25
C ARG A 37 3.15 17.87 -2.71
N GLU A 38 4.25 17.31 -3.20
CA GLU A 38 4.26 15.89 -3.55
C GLU A 38 4.23 15.05 -2.29
N PRO A 39 3.32 14.05 -2.20
CA PRO A 39 3.36 13.08 -1.11
C PRO A 39 4.69 12.35 -1.05
N LEU A 40 5.10 11.95 0.14
CA LEU A 40 6.40 11.29 0.32
C LEU A 40 6.63 10.07 -0.58
N PRO A 41 5.63 9.20 -0.82
CA PRO A 41 5.85 8.05 -1.71
C PRO A 41 6.28 8.44 -3.13
N MET A 42 5.93 9.66 -3.59
CA MET A 42 6.33 10.10 -4.91
C MET A 42 7.82 10.42 -5.00
N LYS A 43 8.47 10.59 -3.85
CA LYS A 43 9.86 11.02 -3.79
C LYS A 43 10.79 9.92 -3.26
N ALA A 44 10.29 8.77 -2.95
CA ALA A 44 11.08 7.69 -2.36
C ALA A 44 12.06 7.10 -3.38
N ASP A 45 13.13 6.48 -2.83
CA ASP A 45 14.14 5.83 -3.65
C ASP A 45 13.71 4.38 -3.88
N TYR A 46 13.12 4.11 -5.03
CA TYR A 46 12.59 2.78 -5.32
C TYR A 46 13.65 1.78 -5.75
N GLU A 47 14.82 2.26 -6.20
CA GLU A 47 15.93 1.35 -6.47
C GLU A 47 16.42 0.70 -5.19
N LYS A 48 16.40 1.46 -4.09
CA LYS A 48 16.75 0.92 -2.78
C LYS A 48 15.59 0.09 -2.23
N ALA A 49 14.36 0.57 -2.39
CA ALA A 49 13.20 -0.09 -1.82
C ALA A 49 12.98 -1.50 -2.36
N VAL A 50 13.19 -1.73 -3.66
CA VAL A 50 13.02 -3.07 -4.22
C VAL A 50 14.02 -4.07 -3.67
N ARG A 51 15.13 -3.58 -3.10
CA ARG A 51 16.14 -4.46 -2.49
C ARG A 51 15.91 -4.65 -1.01
N GLU A 52 15.36 -3.65 -0.33
CA GLU A 52 15.26 -3.66 1.13
C GLU A 52 13.89 -4.03 1.66
N HIS A 53 12.86 -3.79 0.88
CA HIS A 53 11.49 -4.10 1.28
C HIS A 53 10.90 -5.15 0.34
N GLU A 54 9.74 -5.67 0.69
CA GLU A 54 9.02 -6.59 -0.17
C GLU A 54 7.98 -5.79 -0.93
N ILE A 55 8.16 -5.67 -2.24
CA ILE A 55 7.21 -4.98 -3.09
C ILE A 55 6.57 -6.02 -3.99
N ASP A 56 5.25 -6.19 -3.86
CA ASP A 56 4.52 -7.15 -4.67
C ASP A 56 3.69 -6.40 -5.70
N LEU A 57 3.81 -6.83 -6.95
CA LEU A 57 3.17 -6.17 -8.09
C LEU A 57 1.93 -6.95 -8.48
N LEU A 58 0.82 -6.21 -8.69
CA LEU A 58 -0.44 -6.81 -9.11
C LEU A 58 -0.67 -6.48 -10.58
N TYR A 59 -0.83 -7.52 -11.38
CA TYR A 59 -1.11 -7.36 -12.80
C TYR A 59 -2.54 -7.76 -13.11
N SER A 60 -3.17 -7.02 -14.02
CA SER A 60 -4.44 -7.39 -14.61
C SER A 60 -4.09 -7.80 -16.03
N ASP A 61 -4.17 -9.08 -16.31
CA ASP A 61 -3.60 -9.70 -17.51
C ASP A 61 -2.11 -9.30 -17.58
N ASP A 62 -1.65 -8.63 -18.59
CA ASP A 62 -0.25 -8.26 -18.71
C ASP A 62 0.06 -6.85 -18.24
N LYS A 63 -0.93 -6.15 -17.68
CA LYS A 63 -0.73 -4.76 -17.32
C LYS A 63 -0.53 -4.60 -15.82
N LEU A 64 0.53 -3.89 -15.43
CA LEU A 64 0.75 -3.56 -14.02
C LEU A 64 -0.27 -2.52 -13.60
N VAL A 65 -1.09 -2.84 -12.61
CA VAL A 65 -2.20 -1.97 -12.20
C VAL A 65 -2.12 -1.54 -10.74
N ALA A 66 -1.35 -2.23 -9.91
CA ALA A 66 -1.27 -1.87 -8.50
C ALA A 66 -0.04 -2.51 -7.86
N LEU A 67 0.32 -2.02 -6.68
CA LEU A 67 1.41 -2.62 -5.93
C LEU A 67 1.23 -2.37 -4.44
N ILE A 68 1.91 -3.18 -3.64
CA ILE A 68 2.00 -2.96 -2.21
C ILE A 68 3.45 -3.17 -1.78
N GLU A 69 3.95 -2.27 -0.96
CA GLU A 69 5.29 -2.33 -0.40
C GLU A 69 5.17 -2.54 1.10
N VAL A 70 5.79 -3.60 1.60
CA VAL A 70 5.75 -3.91 3.03
C VAL A 70 7.14 -4.27 3.53
N PHE A 71 7.31 -4.19 4.85
CA PHE A 71 8.45 -4.84 5.49
C PHE A 71 7.96 -5.47 6.79
N LEU A 72 8.67 -6.52 7.21
CA LEU A 72 8.26 -7.25 8.39
C LEU A 72 9.19 -6.88 9.55
N THR A 73 8.59 -6.69 10.72
CA THR A 73 9.35 -6.45 11.94
C THR A 73 9.14 -7.67 12.86
N ALA A 74 9.71 -7.61 14.06
CA ALA A 74 9.57 -8.71 15.00
C ALA A 74 8.13 -8.96 15.42
N ASP A 75 7.28 -7.93 15.42
CA ASP A 75 5.92 -8.05 15.95
C ASP A 75 4.80 -7.60 15.02
N HIS A 76 5.11 -7.08 13.85
CA HIS A 76 4.06 -6.67 12.92
C HIS A 76 4.56 -6.59 11.49
N LEU A 77 3.64 -6.53 10.54
CA LEU A 77 3.94 -6.22 9.16
C LEU A 77 3.60 -4.75 8.94
N PHE A 78 4.56 -3.98 8.45
CA PHE A 78 4.35 -2.56 8.17
C PHE A 78 4.11 -2.36 6.68
N ILE A 79 3.01 -1.68 6.35
CA ILE A 79 2.68 -1.35 4.97
C ILE A 79 3.23 0.05 4.69
N GLU A 80 4.26 0.09 3.87
CA GLU A 80 4.93 1.34 3.54
C GLU A 80 4.21 2.10 2.44
N ASN A 81 3.63 1.41 1.48
CA ASN A 81 3.01 2.03 0.31
C ASN A 81 2.00 1.09 -0.32
N ILE A 82 0.85 1.61 -0.70
CA ILE A 82 -0.10 0.94 -1.59
C ILE A 82 -0.40 1.92 -2.70
N ALA A 83 -0.25 1.50 -3.94
CA ALA A 83 -0.53 2.34 -5.09
C ALA A 83 -1.40 1.57 -6.08
N VAL A 84 -2.47 2.21 -6.53
CA VAL A 84 -3.37 1.66 -7.54
C VAL A 84 -3.42 2.67 -8.68
N SER A 85 -3.21 2.20 -9.91
CA SER A 85 -3.28 3.04 -11.10
C SER A 85 -4.60 3.83 -11.08
N PRO A 86 -4.60 5.13 -11.42
CA PRO A 86 -5.82 5.93 -11.39
C PRO A 86 -6.97 5.31 -12.18
N GLU A 87 -6.67 4.66 -13.31
CA GLU A 87 -7.69 4.04 -14.14
C GLU A 87 -8.33 2.82 -13.48
N HIS A 88 -7.68 2.28 -12.46
CA HIS A 88 -8.12 1.04 -11.80
C HIS A 88 -8.57 1.26 -10.36
N GLN A 89 -8.61 2.50 -9.91
CA GLN A 89 -9.10 2.82 -8.56
C GLN A 89 -10.61 2.59 -8.49
N GLY A 90 -11.11 2.25 -7.32
CA GLY A 90 -12.53 2.00 -7.15
C GLY A 90 -13.00 0.63 -7.61
N LYS A 91 -12.09 -0.28 -7.94
CA LYS A 91 -12.43 -1.62 -8.42
C LYS A 91 -12.06 -2.72 -7.44
N GLY A 92 -11.76 -2.36 -6.20
CA GLY A 92 -11.46 -3.36 -5.17
C GLY A 92 -10.04 -3.85 -5.12
N LEU A 93 -9.11 -3.27 -5.90
CA LEU A 93 -7.72 -3.74 -5.91
C LEU A 93 -7.01 -3.43 -4.60
N GLY A 94 -7.32 -2.29 -3.98
CA GLY A 94 -6.77 -1.96 -2.67
C GLY A 94 -7.16 -2.98 -1.62
N HIS A 95 -8.42 -3.44 -1.65
CA HIS A 95 -8.88 -4.49 -0.73
C HIS A 95 -8.12 -5.78 -0.97
N GLN A 96 -7.87 -6.13 -2.22
CA GLN A 96 -7.14 -7.36 -2.54
C GLN A 96 -5.70 -7.28 -2.07
N LEU A 97 -5.06 -6.13 -2.20
CA LEU A 97 -3.69 -5.94 -1.73
C LEU A 97 -3.62 -6.01 -0.21
N LEU A 98 -4.61 -5.44 0.49
CA LEU A 98 -4.63 -5.50 1.95
C LEU A 98 -4.86 -6.95 2.43
N LYS A 99 -5.70 -7.70 1.73
CA LYS A 99 -5.90 -9.10 2.04
C LYS A 99 -4.62 -9.90 1.80
N HIS A 100 -3.90 -9.58 0.74
CA HIS A 100 -2.60 -10.19 0.46
C HIS A 100 -1.61 -9.92 1.59
N ALA A 101 -1.59 -8.69 2.12
CA ALA A 101 -0.72 -8.34 3.23
C ALA A 101 -1.08 -9.12 4.49
N GLU A 102 -2.37 -9.35 4.75
CA GLU A 102 -2.78 -10.18 5.89
C GLU A 102 -2.29 -11.62 5.76
N THR A 103 -2.41 -12.18 4.57
CA THR A 103 -1.91 -13.52 4.31
C THR A 103 -0.39 -13.59 4.55
N LYS A 104 0.32 -12.59 4.06
CA LYS A 104 1.77 -12.52 4.23
C LYS A 104 2.12 -12.43 5.71
N ALA A 105 1.42 -11.62 6.48
CA ALA A 105 1.65 -11.49 7.91
C ALA A 105 1.38 -12.82 8.65
N ARG A 106 0.26 -13.47 8.33
CA ARG A 106 -0.06 -14.76 8.94
C ARG A 106 1.00 -15.81 8.65
N ASN A 107 1.47 -15.86 7.41
CA ASN A 107 2.51 -16.81 7.02
C ASN A 107 3.82 -16.56 7.74
N ALA A 108 4.05 -15.33 8.20
CA ALA A 108 5.23 -14.96 8.96
C ALA A 108 5.01 -15.07 10.47
N GLY A 109 3.83 -15.50 10.91
CA GLY A 109 3.51 -15.62 12.34
C GLY A 109 3.21 -14.29 13.01
N LEU A 110 2.86 -13.27 12.24
CA LEU A 110 2.59 -11.93 12.77
C LEU A 110 1.08 -11.70 12.88
N GLY A 111 0.65 -11.09 13.97
CA GLY A 111 -0.76 -10.86 14.26
C GLY A 111 -1.21 -9.43 14.10
N GLU A 112 -0.39 -8.58 13.50
CA GLU A 112 -0.75 -7.17 13.39
C GLU A 112 -0.21 -6.55 12.12
N LEU A 113 -1.02 -5.68 11.52
CA LEU A 113 -0.61 -4.84 10.40
C LEU A 113 -0.59 -3.40 10.89
N ARG A 114 0.37 -2.60 10.42
CA ARG A 114 0.45 -1.17 10.74
C ARG A 114 0.76 -0.37 9.50
N LEU A 115 0.30 0.88 9.48
CA LEU A 115 0.63 1.82 8.42
C LEU A 115 0.53 3.25 8.93
N LEU A 116 1.11 4.16 8.17
CA LEU A 116 0.95 5.59 8.37
C LEU A 116 0.34 6.17 7.11
N THR A 117 -0.53 7.16 7.26
CA THR A 117 -1.08 7.87 6.10
C THR A 117 -1.34 9.32 6.45
N ASN A 118 -1.59 10.15 5.46
CA ASN A 118 -1.93 11.54 5.68
C ASN A 118 -3.44 11.64 5.86
N GLN A 119 -3.88 12.35 6.89
CA GLN A 119 -5.30 12.52 7.16
C GLN A 119 -6.07 13.10 5.97
N ALA A 120 -5.42 13.92 5.16
CA ALA A 120 -6.03 14.53 3.99
C ALA A 120 -6.31 13.52 2.87
N PHE A 121 -5.70 12.32 2.94
CA PHE A 121 -5.97 11.28 1.93
C PHE A 121 -7.24 10.53 2.35
N ALA A 122 -8.37 11.22 2.31
CA ALA A 122 -9.62 10.73 2.87
C ALA A 122 -10.08 9.39 2.31
N THR A 123 -9.90 9.17 1.00
CA THR A 123 -10.30 7.90 0.39
C THR A 123 -9.45 6.76 0.90
N ASN A 124 -8.16 7.01 1.14
CA ASN A 124 -7.25 6.00 1.66
C ASN A 124 -7.61 5.66 3.11
N VAL A 125 -7.86 6.67 3.94
CA VAL A 125 -8.26 6.43 5.33
C VAL A 125 -9.54 5.60 5.37
N ARG A 126 -10.52 5.95 4.53
CA ARG A 126 -11.77 5.18 4.48
C ARG A 126 -11.56 3.74 4.01
N LEU A 127 -10.67 3.55 3.04
CA LEU A 127 -10.34 2.20 2.58
C LEU A 127 -9.80 1.37 3.74
N TYR A 128 -8.83 1.90 4.48
CA TYR A 128 -8.22 1.16 5.57
C TYR A 128 -9.26 0.86 6.66
N GLN A 129 -10.10 1.85 7.00
CA GLN A 129 -11.14 1.63 8.01
C GLN A 129 -12.15 0.58 7.54
N SER A 130 -12.45 0.55 6.25
CA SER A 130 -13.43 -0.41 5.71
C SER A 130 -12.96 -1.85 5.81
N VAL A 131 -11.66 -2.08 5.90
CA VAL A 131 -11.12 -3.43 6.04
C VAL A 131 -10.68 -3.72 7.47
N GLY A 132 -11.04 -2.86 8.42
CA GLY A 132 -10.83 -3.15 9.83
C GLY A 132 -9.66 -2.47 10.52
N PHE A 133 -8.96 -1.55 9.83
CA PHE A 133 -7.93 -0.76 10.50
C PHE A 133 -8.58 0.27 11.41
N ARG A 134 -7.94 0.53 12.54
CA ARG A 134 -8.38 1.58 13.45
C ARG A 134 -7.32 2.68 13.48
N ILE A 135 -7.73 3.87 13.82
CA ILE A 135 -6.80 4.97 14.04
C ILE A 135 -6.31 4.86 15.48
N ASP A 136 -4.98 4.70 15.64
CA ASP A 136 -4.39 4.60 16.98
C ASP A 136 -4.03 5.97 17.52
N ARG A 137 -3.48 6.84 16.69
CA ARG A 137 -3.17 8.21 17.07
C ARG A 137 -2.90 9.04 15.84
N THR A 138 -2.91 10.36 16.03
CA THR A 138 -2.55 11.30 14.97
C THR A 138 -1.46 12.22 15.51
N GLU A 139 -0.68 12.78 14.60
CA GLU A 139 0.36 13.74 15.01
C GLU A 139 0.62 14.72 13.87
N PRO A 140 1.06 15.94 14.18
CA PRO A 140 1.40 16.91 13.14
C PRO A 140 2.56 16.38 12.31
N HIS A 141 2.46 16.53 10.98
CA HIS A 141 3.55 16.17 10.10
C HIS A 141 4.50 17.34 9.96
N PHE A 142 5.80 17.05 9.93
CA PHE A 142 6.83 18.08 9.84
C PHE A 142 6.58 19.05 8.68
N GLY A 143 6.21 18.59 7.52
CA GLY A 143 5.98 19.41 6.34
C GLY A 143 4.57 19.98 6.25
N GLY A 144 3.78 19.89 7.31
CA GLY A 144 2.39 20.34 7.32
C GLY A 144 1.42 19.18 7.19
N GLY A 145 0.19 19.37 7.69
CA GLY A 145 -0.82 18.33 7.70
C GLY A 145 -0.71 17.41 8.92
N THR A 146 -1.45 16.33 8.89
CA THR A 146 -1.55 15.41 10.02
C THR A 146 -1.28 13.98 9.55
N THR A 147 -0.36 13.32 10.26
CA THR A 147 -0.09 11.89 10.03
C THR A 147 -1.02 11.07 10.90
N VAL A 148 -1.62 10.04 10.30
CA VAL A 148 -2.52 9.12 10.99
C VAL A 148 -1.81 7.78 11.10
N HIS A 149 -1.71 7.28 12.33
CA HIS A 149 -1.16 5.95 12.60
C HIS A 149 -2.32 4.98 12.70
N MET A 150 -2.29 3.93 11.89
CA MET A 150 -3.37 2.96 11.86
C MET A 150 -2.84 1.54 12.02
N SER A 151 -3.64 0.69 12.63
CA SER A 151 -3.29 -0.71 12.78
C SER A 151 -4.50 -1.61 12.68
N LYS A 152 -4.26 -2.86 12.39
CA LYS A 152 -5.29 -3.89 12.35
C LYS A 152 -4.74 -5.14 13.00
N GLN A 153 -5.50 -5.67 13.98
CA GLN A 153 -5.19 -6.97 14.55
C GLN A 153 -5.78 -8.04 13.65
N ILE A 154 -5.01 -9.07 13.34
CA ILE A 154 -5.50 -10.16 12.53
C ILE A 154 -5.45 -11.43 13.35
N ALA A 155 -6.39 -12.33 13.09
CA ALA A 155 -6.40 -13.61 13.76
C ALA A 155 -5.11 -14.31 13.36
N GLY A 156 -4.33 -14.67 14.33
CA GLY A 156 -3.10 -15.39 14.09
C GLY A 156 -3.41 -16.64 13.35
N GLY A 157 -2.45 -17.08 12.61
CA GLY A 157 -2.59 -18.32 11.97
C GLY A 157 -2.63 -19.40 12.98
N GLU A 158 -3.62 -19.51 13.78
CA GLU A 158 -3.74 -20.31 14.72
C GLU A 158 -3.86 -21.52 14.37
N SER A 159 -3.30 -22.18 14.76
CA SER A 159 -3.33 -23.47 14.25
C SER A 159 -3.96 -24.39 15.11
#